data_fc9cba741418c7d512c8e6081ff55ff8
#
_entry.id   fc9cba741418c7d512c8e6081ff55ff8
#
_cell.length_a   1.000
_cell.length_b   1.000
_cell.length_c   1.000
_cell.angle_alpha   90.00
_cell.angle_beta   90.00
_cell.angle_gamma   90.00
#
_symmetry.space_group_name_H-M   'P 1'
#
loop_
_entity.id
_entity.type
_entity.pdbx_description
1 polymer ?
#
loop_
_entity_poly.entity_id
_entity_poly.type
_entity_poly.pdbx_seq_one_letter_code
_entity_poly.pdbx_strand_id
1 'polypeptide(L)'
;MNASIFRTALVKVGTSRMTTPEGRLDLNVVESIADQMAYVRRYIPRLLLVTSGAVATGCERYGRLRSDRETTRKKQHYASVGAYRVLVEYDDRLDVHGCVAAMMLLTRREIDSAVCRRHLRDTLEEIFADVVPTIPIINENDVIATRELRLTDNDQLAALMARMIRAEHVLILTGVPGILRDISDPTSLISTIPLGSTEHQRYIHDGTSENGKGGIYNFVTKRGLC
;
A
#
# COMPACT_ATOMS: atom_id res chain seq x y z
N MET A 1 7.56 -15.08 27.35
CA MET A 1 7.62 -14.29 26.12
C MET A 1 7.18 -15.20 24.99
N ASN A 2 5.97 -15.04 24.45
CA ASN A 2 5.57 -15.78 23.26
C ASN A 2 6.42 -15.29 22.10
N ALA A 3 7.30 -16.15 21.58
CA ALA A 3 8.04 -15.85 20.35
C ALA A 3 7.00 -15.56 19.25
N SER A 4 7.11 -14.41 18.62
CA SER A 4 6.29 -14.09 17.44
C SER A 4 6.51 -15.20 16.41
N ILE A 5 5.41 -15.77 15.92
CA ILE A 5 5.45 -16.81 14.88
C ILE A 5 6.02 -16.22 13.58
N PHE A 6 5.90 -14.91 13.39
CA PHE A 6 6.32 -14.20 12.17
C PHE A 6 7.25 -13.04 12.50
N ARG A 7 8.24 -12.82 11.66
CA ARG A 7 9.24 -11.76 11.84
C ARG A 7 9.09 -10.62 10.82
N THR A 8 8.48 -10.88 9.68
CA THR A 8 8.39 -9.94 8.56
C THR A 8 6.98 -9.91 8.02
N ALA A 9 6.34 -8.73 8.05
CA ALA A 9 5.02 -8.54 7.50
C ALA A 9 4.90 -7.21 6.75
N LEU A 10 3.98 -7.20 5.78
CA LEU A 10 3.61 -6.02 5.03
C LEU A 10 2.11 -5.82 5.13
N VAL A 11 1.70 -4.59 5.44
CA VAL A 11 0.30 -4.17 5.39
C VAL A 11 0.13 -3.23 4.19
N LYS A 12 -0.90 -3.45 3.39
CA LYS A 12 -1.28 -2.54 2.30
C LYS A 12 -2.67 -1.99 2.55
N VAL A 13 -2.81 -0.68 2.39
CA VAL A 13 -4.12 -0.02 2.46
C VAL A 13 -4.46 0.68 1.15
N GLY A 14 -5.64 0.37 0.60
CA GLY A 14 -6.11 0.94 -0.66
C GLY A 14 -6.75 2.32 -0.48
N THR A 15 -6.74 3.12 -1.56
CA THR A 15 -7.28 4.49 -1.56
C THR A 15 -8.74 4.54 -1.07
N SER A 16 -9.57 3.58 -1.47
CA SER A 16 -10.98 3.53 -1.07
C SER A 16 -11.19 3.34 0.44
N ARG A 17 -10.18 2.84 1.15
CA ARG A 17 -10.21 2.75 2.63
C ARG A 17 -9.65 3.99 3.30
N MET A 18 -8.76 4.70 2.59
CA MET A 18 -8.08 5.90 3.07
C MET A 18 -8.89 7.18 2.86
N THR A 19 -10.00 7.09 2.13
CA THR A 19 -10.80 8.27 1.78
C THR A 19 -12.26 8.09 2.22
N THR A 20 -12.84 9.21 2.67
CA THR A 20 -14.29 9.30 2.93
C THR A 20 -15.08 9.18 1.62
N PRO A 21 -16.41 8.99 1.67
CA PRO A 21 -17.26 8.99 0.48
C PRO A 21 -17.14 10.27 -0.35
N GLU A 22 -16.82 11.41 0.29
CA GLU A 22 -16.58 12.70 -0.37
C GLU A 22 -15.19 12.81 -1.00
N GLY A 23 -14.34 11.75 -0.89
CA GLY A 23 -13.01 11.70 -1.47
C GLY A 23 -11.93 12.45 -0.69
N ARG A 24 -12.16 12.76 0.58
CA ARG A 24 -11.17 13.36 1.50
C ARG A 24 -10.38 12.28 2.22
N LEU A 25 -9.21 12.63 2.75
CA LEU A 25 -8.48 11.71 3.64
C LEU A 25 -9.30 11.42 4.89
N ASP A 26 -9.52 10.15 5.20
CA ASP A 26 -10.20 9.73 6.42
C ASP A 26 -9.18 9.61 7.55
N LEU A 27 -9.10 10.64 8.38
CA LEU A 27 -8.15 10.70 9.50
C LEU A 27 -8.40 9.60 10.53
N ASN A 28 -9.66 9.23 10.78
CA ASN A 28 -9.97 8.15 11.74
C ASN A 28 -9.38 6.81 11.25
N VAL A 29 -9.42 6.57 9.95
CA VAL A 29 -8.82 5.38 9.36
C VAL A 29 -7.30 5.43 9.45
N VAL A 30 -6.68 6.57 9.16
CA VAL A 30 -5.22 6.76 9.29
C VAL A 30 -4.76 6.50 10.72
N GLU A 31 -5.41 7.13 11.70
CA GLU A 31 -5.12 6.96 13.13
C GLU A 31 -5.28 5.50 13.56
N SER A 32 -6.40 4.87 13.20
CA SER A 32 -6.66 3.47 13.54
C SER A 32 -5.60 2.53 12.94
N ILE A 33 -5.15 2.78 11.71
CA ILE A 33 -4.09 1.98 11.08
C ILE A 33 -2.76 2.22 11.81
N ALA A 34 -2.40 3.46 12.10
CA ALA A 34 -1.17 3.81 12.80
C ALA A 34 -1.10 3.15 14.19
N ASP A 35 -2.19 3.21 14.97
CA ASP A 35 -2.29 2.58 16.29
C ASP A 35 -2.07 1.06 16.21
N GLN A 36 -2.74 0.41 15.24
CA GLN A 36 -2.59 -1.02 15.03
C GLN A 36 -1.18 -1.39 14.54
N MET A 37 -0.59 -0.59 13.64
CA MET A 37 0.78 -0.80 13.18
C MET A 37 1.79 -0.66 14.33
N ALA A 38 1.66 0.37 15.18
CA ALA A 38 2.50 0.56 16.35
C ALA A 38 2.35 -0.60 17.34
N TYR A 39 1.13 -1.09 17.57
CA TYR A 39 0.89 -2.25 18.41
C TYR A 39 1.55 -3.51 17.84
N VAL A 40 1.33 -3.81 16.55
CA VAL A 40 1.87 -5.01 15.88
C VAL A 40 3.40 -4.95 15.77
N ARG A 41 3.99 -3.75 15.61
CA ARG A 41 5.45 -3.56 15.53
C ARG A 41 6.19 -4.10 16.77
N ARG A 42 5.53 -4.17 17.93
CA ARG A 42 6.10 -4.76 19.15
C ARG A 42 6.35 -6.27 19.04
N TYR A 43 5.64 -6.93 18.15
CA TYR A 43 5.70 -8.39 17.95
C TYR A 43 6.35 -8.76 16.63
N ILE A 44 6.21 -7.91 15.60
CA ILE A 44 6.76 -8.11 14.26
C ILE A 44 7.80 -7.04 13.99
N PRO A 45 9.09 -7.32 14.17
CA PRO A 45 10.16 -6.31 14.10
C PRO A 45 10.38 -5.74 12.70
N ARG A 46 9.95 -6.43 11.64
CA ARG A 46 10.10 -6.02 10.24
C ARG A 46 8.72 -5.79 9.63
N LEU A 47 8.08 -4.69 10.04
CA LEU A 47 6.72 -4.32 9.63
C LEU A 47 6.78 -3.11 8.71
N LEU A 48 6.15 -3.21 7.52
CA LEU A 48 6.01 -2.13 6.54
C LEU A 48 4.56 -1.81 6.28
N LEU A 49 4.30 -0.56 5.91
CA LEU A 49 3.02 -0.11 5.39
C LEU A 49 3.18 0.36 3.94
N VAL A 50 2.35 -0.16 3.04
CA VAL A 50 2.15 0.42 1.70
C VAL A 50 0.82 1.17 1.72
N THR A 51 0.90 2.48 1.58
CA THR A 51 -0.26 3.39 1.71
C THR A 51 -0.70 3.95 0.36
N SER A 52 -1.75 4.74 0.39
CA SER A 52 -2.35 5.45 -0.75
C SER A 52 -2.87 6.81 -0.28
N GLY A 53 -3.60 7.53 -1.15
CA GLY A 53 -4.35 8.73 -0.76
C GLY A 53 -3.68 10.05 -1.11
N ALA A 54 -2.42 10.07 -1.58
CA ALA A 54 -1.68 11.30 -1.86
C ALA A 54 -2.44 12.25 -2.81
N VAL A 55 -2.97 11.75 -3.92
CA VAL A 55 -3.72 12.58 -4.88
C VAL A 55 -5.01 13.14 -4.25
N ALA A 56 -5.75 12.31 -3.52
CA ALA A 56 -7.00 12.74 -2.86
C ALA A 56 -6.74 13.85 -1.83
N THR A 57 -5.75 13.64 -0.96
CA THR A 57 -5.32 14.61 0.06
C THR A 57 -4.83 15.92 -0.59
N GLY A 58 -4.12 15.84 -1.70
CA GLY A 58 -3.70 17.02 -2.45
C GLY A 58 -4.89 17.78 -3.06
N CYS A 59 -5.87 17.09 -3.64
CA CYS A 59 -7.09 17.72 -4.13
C CYS A 59 -7.82 18.49 -3.00
N GLU A 60 -7.95 17.86 -1.83
CA GLU A 60 -8.60 18.46 -0.68
C GLU A 60 -7.93 19.78 -0.25
N ARG A 61 -6.59 19.84 -0.27
CA ARG A 61 -5.84 21.07 0.07
C ARG A 61 -6.14 22.24 -0.85
N TYR A 62 -6.63 21.97 -2.06
CA TYR A 62 -7.08 23.00 -3.01
C TYR A 62 -8.61 23.17 -3.03
N GLY A 63 -9.33 22.62 -2.01
CA GLY A 63 -10.79 22.66 -1.94
C GLY A 63 -11.48 21.90 -3.07
N ARG A 64 -10.86 20.86 -3.62
CA ARG A 64 -11.35 20.08 -4.74
C ARG A 64 -11.56 18.63 -4.35
N LEU A 65 -12.50 17.97 -5.02
CA LEU A 65 -12.67 16.53 -4.92
C LEU A 65 -11.82 15.83 -5.97
N ARG A 66 -11.31 14.64 -5.63
CA ARG A 66 -10.60 13.79 -6.58
C ARG A 66 -11.53 13.39 -7.71
N SER A 67 -11.05 13.47 -8.94
CA SER A 67 -11.73 12.99 -10.14
C SER A 67 -10.85 12.02 -10.93
N ASP A 68 -11.42 10.93 -11.41
CA ASP A 68 -10.70 9.98 -12.25
C ASP A 68 -10.40 10.55 -13.65
N ARG A 69 -11.16 11.59 -14.07
CA ARG A 69 -10.96 12.30 -15.32
C ARG A 69 -9.79 13.29 -15.32
N GLU A 70 -9.06 13.41 -14.19
CA GLU A 70 -7.95 14.34 -14.12
C GLU A 70 -6.75 13.86 -14.95
N THR A 71 -6.10 14.84 -15.60
CA THR A 71 -4.89 14.57 -16.37
C THR A 71 -3.76 14.09 -15.46
N THR A 72 -2.80 13.34 -16.02
CA THR A 72 -1.60 12.89 -15.28
C THR A 72 -0.88 14.06 -14.60
N ARG A 73 -0.71 15.19 -15.30
CA ARG A 73 -0.06 16.39 -14.74
C ARG A 73 -0.79 16.94 -13.50
N LYS A 74 -2.12 16.93 -13.51
CA LYS A 74 -2.91 17.36 -12.34
C LYS A 74 -2.76 16.38 -11.19
N LYS A 75 -2.80 15.08 -11.47
CA LYS A 75 -2.57 14.05 -10.45
C LYS A 75 -1.17 14.18 -9.82
N GLN A 76 -0.13 14.38 -10.64
CA GLN A 76 1.23 14.67 -10.18
C GLN A 76 1.30 15.92 -9.30
N HIS A 77 0.65 17.01 -9.72
CA HIS A 77 0.57 18.25 -8.95
C HIS A 77 -0.10 18.01 -7.57
N TYR A 78 -1.25 17.33 -7.54
CA TYR A 78 -1.91 17.04 -6.26
C TYR A 78 -1.08 16.09 -5.39
N ALA A 79 -0.48 15.06 -5.96
CA ALA A 79 0.37 14.12 -5.24
C ALA A 79 1.55 14.81 -4.56
N SER A 80 2.16 15.84 -5.20
CA SER A 80 3.28 16.59 -4.62
C SER A 80 2.94 17.32 -3.33
N VAL A 81 1.68 17.68 -3.15
CA VAL A 81 1.17 18.31 -1.91
C VAL A 81 0.65 17.27 -0.93
N GLY A 82 -0.06 16.26 -1.45
CA GLY A 82 -0.77 15.33 -0.60
C GLY A 82 0.12 14.24 0.00
N ALA A 83 1.19 13.82 -0.67
CA ALA A 83 2.08 12.77 -0.16
C ALA A 83 2.69 13.13 1.19
N TYR A 84 3.17 14.36 1.32
CA TYR A 84 3.70 14.88 2.59
C TYR A 84 2.62 14.89 3.70
N ARG A 85 1.41 15.33 3.37
CA ARG A 85 0.31 15.37 4.36
C ARG A 85 -0.08 13.99 4.87
N VAL A 86 -0.20 13.02 3.98
CA VAL A 86 -0.47 11.63 4.38
C VAL A 86 0.62 11.11 5.32
N LEU A 87 1.89 11.43 5.04
CA LEU A 87 2.99 11.02 5.92
C LEU A 87 2.87 11.66 7.30
N VAL A 88 2.61 12.98 7.36
CA VAL A 88 2.49 13.72 8.63
C VAL A 88 1.39 13.12 9.52
N GLU A 89 0.23 12.79 8.95
CA GLU A 89 -0.87 12.18 9.71
C GLU A 89 -0.46 10.82 10.31
N TYR A 90 0.33 10.01 9.57
CA TYR A 90 0.89 8.77 10.12
C TYR A 90 1.97 9.03 11.16
N ASP A 91 2.88 9.99 10.91
CA ASP A 91 4.01 10.28 11.77
C ASP A 91 3.54 10.81 13.12
N ASP A 92 2.65 11.82 13.12
CA ASP A 92 2.06 12.39 14.33
C ASP A 92 1.38 11.31 15.19
N ARG A 93 0.70 10.34 14.56
CA ARG A 93 0.03 9.29 15.30
C ARG A 93 0.98 8.19 15.78
N LEU A 94 1.99 7.84 15.00
CA LEU A 94 3.00 6.86 15.38
C LEU A 94 3.90 7.39 16.51
N ASP A 95 4.19 8.70 16.52
CA ASP A 95 4.99 9.35 17.58
C ASP A 95 4.34 9.21 18.97
N VAL A 96 3.01 9.25 19.07
CA VAL A 96 2.26 8.97 20.31
C VAL A 96 2.63 7.61 20.91
N HIS A 97 3.03 6.65 20.07
CA HIS A 97 3.43 5.32 20.47
C HIS A 97 4.95 5.11 20.56
N GLY A 98 5.73 6.18 20.40
CA GLY A 98 7.20 6.13 20.36
C GLY A 98 7.73 5.41 19.11
N CYS A 99 6.98 5.43 18.02
CA CYS A 99 7.38 4.91 16.71
C CYS A 99 7.65 6.05 15.74
N VAL A 100 8.61 5.89 14.84
CA VAL A 100 8.97 6.84 13.80
C VAL A 100 8.43 6.37 12.45
N ALA A 101 7.89 7.28 11.63
CA ALA A 101 7.54 7.01 10.26
C ALA A 101 8.72 7.28 9.31
N ALA A 102 9.08 6.32 8.46
CA ALA A 102 10.12 6.48 7.45
C ALA A 102 9.52 6.40 6.04
N MET A 103 9.43 7.55 5.34
CA MET A 103 8.80 7.59 4.01
C MET A 103 9.73 7.12 2.90
N MET A 104 9.20 6.26 2.03
CA MET A 104 9.85 5.82 0.79
C MET A 104 8.88 5.99 -0.39
N LEU A 105 9.27 6.82 -1.36
CA LEU A 105 8.52 7.03 -2.60
C LEU A 105 9.22 6.31 -3.75
N LEU A 106 8.53 5.37 -4.37
CA LEU A 106 9.10 4.48 -5.37
C LEU A 106 8.28 4.53 -6.68
N THR A 107 8.96 4.37 -7.81
CA THR A 107 8.32 4.08 -9.08
C THR A 107 8.73 2.70 -9.58
N ARG A 108 8.18 2.27 -10.69
CA ARG A 108 8.57 1.05 -11.37
C ARG A 108 10.07 1.00 -11.65
N ARG A 109 10.67 2.15 -11.98
CA ARG A 109 12.09 2.28 -12.31
C ARG A 109 13.01 1.83 -11.17
N GLU A 110 12.75 2.30 -9.94
CA GLU A 110 13.55 1.91 -8.77
C GLU A 110 13.40 0.43 -8.47
N ILE A 111 12.18 -0.09 -8.63
CA ILE A 111 11.90 -1.52 -8.41
C ILE A 111 12.58 -2.41 -9.47
N ASP A 112 12.62 -1.99 -10.73
CA ASP A 112 13.25 -2.79 -11.80
C ASP A 112 14.78 -2.69 -11.81
N SER A 113 15.36 -1.63 -11.23
CA SER A 113 16.79 -1.44 -11.11
C SER A 113 17.42 -2.33 -10.03
N ALA A 114 18.35 -3.21 -10.42
CA ALA A 114 19.05 -4.06 -9.45
C ALA A 114 19.87 -3.26 -8.43
N VAL A 115 20.46 -2.13 -8.86
CA VAL A 115 21.22 -1.23 -7.99
C VAL A 115 20.30 -0.56 -6.98
N CYS A 116 19.18 0.03 -7.43
CA CYS A 116 18.23 0.69 -6.53
C CYS A 116 17.61 -0.31 -5.55
N ARG A 117 17.25 -1.52 -6.01
CA ARG A 117 16.75 -2.58 -5.11
C ARG A 117 17.73 -2.95 -4.01
N ARG A 118 19.03 -3.00 -4.32
CA ARG A 118 20.06 -3.27 -3.30
C ARG A 118 20.06 -2.15 -2.26
N HIS A 119 20.20 -0.89 -2.69
CA HIS A 119 20.20 0.25 -1.77
C HIS A 119 18.93 0.35 -0.93
N LEU A 120 17.77 0.13 -1.57
CA LEU A 120 16.49 0.12 -0.85
C LEU A 120 16.44 -0.98 0.22
N ARG A 121 16.96 -2.17 -0.10
CA ARG A 121 17.06 -3.25 0.88
C ARG A 121 18.01 -2.90 2.01
N ASP A 122 19.18 -2.39 1.70
CA ASP A 122 20.20 -2.00 2.70
C ASP A 122 19.61 -0.92 3.63
N THR A 123 18.92 0.09 3.09
CA THR A 123 18.23 1.11 3.88
C THR A 123 17.15 0.50 4.79
N LEU A 124 16.36 -0.45 4.28
CA LEU A 124 15.33 -1.12 5.10
C LEU A 124 15.95 -1.96 6.21
N GLU A 125 17.08 -2.63 5.96
CA GLU A 125 17.79 -3.37 7.01
C GLU A 125 18.28 -2.44 8.13
N GLU A 126 18.83 -1.27 7.81
CA GLU A 126 19.24 -0.26 8.80
C GLU A 126 18.04 0.24 9.60
N ILE A 127 16.92 0.57 8.93
CA ILE A 127 15.68 0.98 9.61
C ILE A 127 15.18 -0.09 10.58
N PHE A 128 15.21 -1.36 10.17
CA PHE A 128 14.73 -2.45 11.04
C PHE A 128 15.68 -2.78 12.19
N ALA A 129 16.98 -2.47 12.04
CA ALA A 129 18.00 -2.68 13.06
C ALA A 129 18.03 -1.57 14.11
N ASP A 130 17.41 -0.42 13.83
CA ASP A 130 17.41 0.72 14.74
C ASP A 130 16.70 0.38 16.06
N VAL A 131 17.23 0.93 17.17
CA VAL A 131 16.64 0.78 18.52
C VAL A 131 15.30 1.47 18.64
N VAL A 132 15.11 2.58 17.90
CA VAL A 132 13.83 3.28 17.85
C VAL A 132 12.91 2.54 16.88
N PRO A 133 11.74 2.08 17.33
CA PRO A 133 10.80 1.39 16.47
C PRO A 133 10.40 2.27 15.30
N THR A 134 10.85 1.92 14.11
CA THR A 134 10.56 2.67 12.89
C THR A 134 9.68 1.83 11.97
N ILE A 135 8.69 2.45 11.35
CA ILE A 135 7.77 1.83 10.39
C ILE A 135 7.97 2.48 9.01
N PRO A 136 8.56 1.77 8.05
CA PRO A 136 8.62 2.24 6.67
C PRO A 136 7.21 2.41 6.09
N ILE A 137 6.92 3.62 5.60
CA ILE A 137 5.69 3.98 4.90
C ILE A 137 6.01 4.19 3.44
N ILE A 138 5.51 3.30 2.62
CA ILE A 138 5.84 3.22 1.20
C ILE A 138 4.65 3.66 0.38
N ASN A 139 4.89 4.50 -0.62
CA ASN A 139 3.88 4.87 -1.61
C ASN A 139 4.52 4.97 -3.00
N GLU A 140 3.68 4.93 -4.04
CA GLU A 140 4.16 5.28 -5.37
C GLU A 140 4.60 6.75 -5.41
N ASN A 141 5.70 7.02 -6.11
CA ASN A 141 6.12 8.40 -6.38
C ASN A 141 5.28 8.97 -7.53
N ASP A 142 4.03 9.28 -7.23
CA ASP A 142 3.07 9.84 -8.17
C ASP A 142 3.54 11.16 -8.80
N VAL A 143 4.49 11.88 -8.18
CA VAL A 143 4.99 13.16 -8.67
C VAL A 143 5.74 13.01 -10.00
N ILE A 144 6.48 11.93 -10.15
CA ILE A 144 7.32 11.66 -11.33
C ILE A 144 6.86 10.41 -12.11
N ALA A 145 5.86 9.70 -11.63
CA ALA A 145 5.35 8.52 -12.30
C ALA A 145 4.70 8.90 -13.64
N THR A 146 5.36 8.56 -14.73
CA THR A 146 4.79 8.63 -16.08
C THR A 146 3.95 7.38 -16.35
N ARG A 147 3.23 7.35 -17.47
CA ARG A 147 2.40 6.20 -17.83
C ARG A 147 3.22 4.91 -17.92
N GLU A 148 4.47 5.00 -18.36
CA GLU A 148 5.41 3.87 -18.52
C GLU A 148 6.06 3.47 -17.18
N LEU A 149 6.27 4.42 -16.28
CA LEU A 149 6.91 4.22 -14.98
C LEU A 149 5.93 3.96 -13.85
N ARG A 150 4.62 4.11 -14.12
CA ARG A 150 3.59 3.88 -13.13
C ARG A 150 3.45 2.40 -12.83
N LEU A 151 3.41 2.09 -11.55
CA LEU A 151 2.86 0.83 -11.08
C LEU A 151 1.35 0.85 -11.34
N THR A 152 0.77 -0.26 -11.71
CA THR A 152 -0.66 -0.33 -12.07
C THR A 152 -1.53 0.16 -10.91
N ASP A 153 -1.10 -0.19 -9.69
CA ASP A 153 -1.66 0.24 -8.41
C ASP A 153 -0.71 -0.10 -7.26
N ASN A 154 -1.03 0.35 -6.05
CA ASN A 154 -0.25 0.05 -4.86
C ASN A 154 -0.32 -1.44 -4.44
N ASP A 155 -1.20 -2.27 -5.02
CA ASP A 155 -1.18 -3.72 -4.81
C ASP A 155 0.04 -4.34 -5.50
N GLN A 156 0.39 -3.86 -6.70
CA GLN A 156 1.60 -4.28 -7.38
C GLN A 156 2.85 -3.84 -6.62
N LEU A 157 2.86 -2.61 -6.10
CA LEU A 157 3.95 -2.13 -5.25
C LEU A 157 4.10 -2.99 -4.00
N ALA A 158 3.00 -3.30 -3.33
CA ALA A 158 3.00 -4.16 -2.15
C ALA A 158 3.54 -5.56 -2.45
N ALA A 159 3.14 -6.17 -3.57
CA ALA A 159 3.63 -7.48 -3.98
C ALA A 159 5.15 -7.47 -4.24
N LEU A 160 5.65 -6.45 -4.93
CA LEU A 160 7.08 -6.30 -5.22
C LEU A 160 7.90 -6.06 -3.95
N MET A 161 7.38 -5.23 -3.04
CA MET A 161 8.00 -4.97 -1.75
C MET A 161 8.00 -6.23 -0.87
N ALA A 162 6.87 -6.95 -0.80
CA ALA A 162 6.76 -8.19 -0.04
C ALA A 162 7.82 -9.23 -0.49
N ARG A 163 8.01 -9.39 -1.79
CA ARG A 163 9.10 -10.25 -2.33
C ARG A 163 10.48 -9.76 -1.95
N MET A 164 10.72 -8.45 -2.04
CA MET A 164 12.03 -7.87 -1.76
C MET A 164 12.47 -8.09 -0.31
N ILE A 165 11.56 -7.91 0.65
CA ILE A 165 11.82 -8.10 2.08
C ILE A 165 11.59 -9.53 2.55
N ARG A 166 11.15 -10.43 1.66
CA ARG A 166 10.74 -11.81 1.97
C ARG A 166 9.68 -11.83 3.08
N ALA A 167 8.60 -11.05 2.88
CA ALA A 167 7.50 -11.00 3.85
C ALA A 167 6.87 -12.37 4.03
N GLU A 168 6.71 -12.78 5.29
CA GLU A 168 6.03 -14.01 5.68
C GLU A 168 4.51 -13.81 5.64
N HIS A 169 4.06 -12.57 5.84
CA HIS A 169 2.66 -12.17 5.76
C HIS A 169 2.47 -10.89 4.97
N VAL A 170 1.38 -10.88 4.19
CA VAL A 170 0.87 -9.69 3.52
C VAL A 170 -0.61 -9.54 3.86
N LEU A 171 -0.96 -8.41 4.47
CA LEU A 171 -2.34 -8.03 4.78
C LEU A 171 -2.77 -6.92 3.84
N ILE A 172 -3.88 -7.13 3.14
CA ILE A 172 -4.46 -6.13 2.24
C ILE A 172 -5.77 -5.61 2.84
N LEU A 173 -5.77 -4.35 3.25
CA LEU A 173 -6.96 -3.66 3.72
C LEU A 173 -7.68 -3.02 2.52
N THR A 174 -8.86 -3.51 2.24
CA THR A 174 -9.65 -3.15 1.06
C THR A 174 -11.11 -2.93 1.42
N GLY A 175 -11.85 -2.27 0.52
CA GLY A 175 -13.30 -2.03 0.68
C GLY A 175 -14.20 -3.21 0.29
N VAL A 176 -13.60 -4.33 -0.17
CA VAL A 176 -14.33 -5.54 -0.55
C VAL A 176 -13.92 -6.71 0.37
N PRO A 177 -14.77 -7.72 0.56
CA PRO A 177 -14.51 -8.81 1.51
C PRO A 177 -13.32 -9.70 1.12
N GLY A 178 -12.85 -9.63 -0.12
CA GLY A 178 -11.74 -10.43 -0.62
C GLY A 178 -11.88 -10.71 -2.11
N ILE A 179 -11.33 -11.83 -2.57
CA ILE A 179 -11.47 -12.28 -3.96
C ILE A 179 -12.84 -12.95 -4.12
N LEU A 180 -13.64 -12.43 -5.03
CA LEU A 180 -14.97 -12.94 -5.34
C LEU A 180 -14.94 -13.76 -6.62
N ARG A 181 -15.76 -14.84 -6.70
CA ARG A 181 -15.99 -15.57 -7.96
C ARG A 181 -16.80 -14.73 -8.93
N ASP A 182 -17.75 -13.96 -8.41
CA ASP A 182 -18.56 -13.00 -9.14
C ASP A 182 -18.53 -11.67 -8.41
N ILE A 183 -18.09 -10.62 -9.09
CA ILE A 183 -17.96 -9.28 -8.50
C ILE A 183 -19.32 -8.66 -8.14
N SER A 184 -20.39 -9.12 -8.77
CA SER A 184 -21.76 -8.69 -8.48
C SER A 184 -22.37 -9.41 -7.27
N ASP A 185 -21.77 -10.52 -6.83
CA ASP A 185 -22.22 -11.32 -5.70
C ASP A 185 -21.19 -11.26 -4.53
N PRO A 186 -21.43 -10.42 -3.51
CA PRO A 186 -20.55 -10.33 -2.34
C PRO A 186 -20.45 -11.63 -1.53
N THR A 187 -21.37 -12.58 -1.71
CA THR A 187 -21.35 -13.88 -1.02
C THR A 187 -20.46 -14.90 -1.71
N SER A 188 -20.01 -14.61 -2.92
CA SER A 188 -19.16 -15.50 -3.73
C SER A 188 -17.67 -15.49 -3.32
N LEU A 189 -17.38 -15.14 -2.06
CA LEU A 189 -16.03 -15.02 -1.51
C LEU A 189 -15.24 -16.33 -1.64
N ILE A 190 -14.04 -16.23 -2.18
CA ILE A 190 -13.06 -17.32 -2.17
C ILE A 190 -12.28 -17.21 -0.86
N SER A 191 -12.58 -18.09 0.08
CA SER A 191 -12.01 -18.04 1.43
C SER A 191 -10.53 -18.44 1.46
N THR A 192 -10.10 -19.34 0.56
CA THR A 192 -8.73 -19.85 0.53
C THR A 192 -8.33 -20.19 -0.90
N ILE A 193 -7.14 -19.77 -1.28
CA ILE A 193 -6.50 -20.14 -2.54
C ILE A 193 -5.20 -20.86 -2.19
N PRO A 194 -5.10 -22.16 -2.46
CA PRO A 194 -3.87 -22.91 -2.21
C PRO A 194 -2.69 -22.34 -2.99
N LEU A 195 -1.51 -22.33 -2.39
CA LEU A 195 -0.28 -21.93 -3.06
C LEU A 195 -0.06 -22.77 -4.32
N GLY A 196 0.28 -22.13 -5.43
CA GLY A 196 0.45 -22.78 -6.73
C GLY A 196 -0.86 -23.08 -7.48
N SER A 197 -2.04 -22.83 -6.89
CA SER A 197 -3.32 -22.94 -7.59
C SER A 197 -3.43 -21.89 -8.69
N THR A 198 -3.94 -22.28 -9.85
CA THR A 198 -4.30 -21.37 -10.95
C THR A 198 -5.80 -21.12 -11.04
N GLU A 199 -6.59 -21.71 -10.15
CA GLU A 199 -8.06 -21.60 -10.19
C GLU A 199 -8.53 -20.14 -10.10
N HIS A 200 -7.87 -19.34 -9.24
CA HIS A 200 -8.18 -17.92 -9.07
C HIS A 200 -8.01 -17.11 -10.36
N GLN A 201 -7.16 -17.55 -11.30
CA GLN A 201 -6.95 -16.86 -12.60
C GLN A 201 -8.23 -16.79 -13.44
N ARG A 202 -9.18 -17.68 -13.20
CA ARG A 202 -10.49 -17.69 -13.89
C ARG A 202 -11.40 -16.55 -13.44
N TYR A 203 -11.16 -16.01 -12.26
CA TYR A 203 -11.96 -14.95 -11.64
C TYR A 203 -11.30 -13.57 -11.70
N ILE A 204 -10.14 -13.51 -12.37
CA ILE A 204 -9.41 -12.28 -12.57
C ILE A 204 -9.87 -11.69 -13.90
N HIS A 205 -10.69 -10.69 -13.85
CA HIS A 205 -11.03 -9.89 -14.99
C HIS A 205 -9.96 -8.83 -15.20
N ASP A 206 -9.43 -8.71 -16.41
CA ASP A 206 -8.55 -7.60 -16.79
C ASP A 206 -9.28 -6.31 -16.46
N GLY A 207 -8.76 -5.60 -15.47
CA GLY A 207 -9.42 -4.47 -14.83
C GLY A 207 -9.53 -3.22 -15.72
N THR A 208 -10.27 -3.35 -16.81
CA THR A 208 -10.78 -2.24 -17.61
C THR A 208 -12.11 -1.69 -17.04
N SER A 209 -12.51 -2.11 -15.81
CA SER A 209 -13.67 -1.50 -15.19
C SER A 209 -13.33 -0.07 -14.77
N GLU A 210 -14.02 0.88 -15.36
CA GLU A 210 -13.90 2.33 -15.21
C GLU A 210 -14.00 2.87 -13.77
N ASN A 211 -14.14 2.02 -12.77
CA ASN A 211 -14.48 2.37 -11.39
C ASN A 211 -13.42 2.08 -10.33
N GLY A 212 -12.15 1.87 -10.69
CA GLY A 212 -11.06 1.77 -9.69
C GLY A 212 -11.17 0.59 -8.69
N LYS A 213 -12.01 -0.41 -8.95
CA LYS A 213 -12.26 -1.55 -8.07
C LYS A 213 -11.35 -2.75 -8.32
N GLY A 214 -10.28 -2.57 -9.11
CA GLY A 214 -9.43 -3.66 -9.59
C GLY A 214 -8.20 -4.02 -8.74
N GLY A 215 -7.99 -3.36 -7.60
CA GLY A 215 -6.72 -3.48 -6.85
C GLY A 215 -6.33 -4.90 -6.46
N ILE A 216 -7.24 -5.67 -5.89
CA ILE A 216 -6.95 -7.02 -5.39
C ILE A 216 -6.60 -8.00 -6.51
N TYR A 217 -7.20 -7.85 -7.69
CA TYR A 217 -6.96 -8.74 -8.82
C TYR A 217 -5.53 -8.66 -9.35
N ASN A 218 -4.93 -7.48 -9.30
CA ASN A 218 -3.55 -7.28 -9.76
C ASN A 218 -2.50 -7.89 -8.83
N PHE A 219 -2.80 -8.02 -7.53
CA PHE A 219 -1.88 -8.62 -6.56
C PHE A 219 -1.62 -10.10 -6.84
N VAL A 220 -2.65 -10.84 -7.20
CA VAL A 220 -2.57 -12.29 -7.40
C VAL A 220 -2.05 -12.66 -8.79
N THR A 221 -2.30 -11.82 -9.82
CA THR A 221 -2.02 -12.16 -11.22
C THR A 221 -0.64 -11.83 -11.72
N LYS A 222 0.03 -10.83 -11.17
CA LYS A 222 1.32 -10.42 -11.71
C LYS A 222 2.48 -11.14 -11.05
N ARG A 223 2.70 -12.40 -11.53
CA ARG A 223 3.95 -13.17 -11.42
C ARG A 223 4.76 -12.89 -10.15
N GLY A 224 4.61 -13.73 -9.16
CA GLY A 224 5.71 -13.94 -8.27
C GLY A 224 5.49 -13.75 -6.79
N LEU A 225 4.37 -14.17 -6.24
CA LEU A 225 4.28 -14.63 -4.86
C LEU A 225 4.48 -16.16 -4.76
N CYS A 226 5.05 -16.76 -5.80
CA CYS A 226 5.55 -18.14 -5.76
C CYS A 226 7.07 -18.10 -5.76
#